data_7198b077693f8e689f0b130bb6cfb918
#
_entry.id   7198b077693f8e689f0b130bb6cfb918
#
_cell.length_a   1.000
_cell.length_b   1.000
_cell.length_c   1.000
_cell.angle_alpha   90.00
_cell.angle_beta   90.00
_cell.angle_gamma   90.00
#
_symmetry.space_group_name_H-M   'P 1'
#
loop_
_entity.id
_entity.type
_entity.pdbx_description
1 polymer ?
#
loop_
_entity_poly.entity_id
_entity_poly.type
_entity_poly.pdbx_seq_one_letter_code
_entity_poly.pdbx_strand_id
1 'polypeptide(L)'
;MASQRQRRTQTAEYWLEEFAVNKEDLEYLYEQMVEAGEPRTIDELSLKVIERRCHKEDLALSRQSGGQIYLPQEEYEIGQRVVFPAFDYAVGQVLAVRDGNNPRYGAFRVIQVQLDGEDALREFAAEFAPDHPLLRSIPSLEDSEDVFSPGQLLEQHGSVVRDKVRAALQNSDDFVHLDGRWFLRGLLPEVNPFQLNIAEAIIDERRQPMEIEQLLERTAQVLDEMGIQSEGKGSVRSYALAYALSQDPRFVQISSAGASAWYLSNSIPEAVRHKPARLAPMAHTRGGEWLNRELRDLAVEIGDETDQLAAASPIEPGSVDKVESFLIYPHRREGTLPLTARGLALLSERPADRFIVTFVDPRNKEQMPGWMVPAEGYAWGLGDWYRKHELPVGAVIELRRGDAPFTFVVGYQERKRKSDWIREARVFGGRLIFSIQRKAYNCHYDKHLLIDEGVAADLDRLWTEPNTENESLFDYLTKLFPELAKLSGQGLVQAKSLYSAVNLTRRCGAVPVFAELTRHACFDPVGDGNWVYDDSLRSVIYNTPEEMSQRPSSRRQDLIVDRVYAYGTHNNEV
;
A
#
# COMPACT_ATOMS: atom_id res chain seq x y z
N MET A 1 -21.62 -46.10 27.36
CA MET A 1 -20.83 -45.00 26.81
C MET A 1 -21.72 -44.27 25.78
N ALA A 2 -22.34 -43.16 26.18
CA ALA A 2 -23.08 -42.31 25.27
C ALA A 2 -22.05 -41.61 24.37
N SER A 3 -22.11 -41.87 23.09
CA SER A 3 -21.32 -41.17 22.08
C SER A 3 -21.65 -39.66 22.22
N GLN A 4 -20.72 -38.85 22.73
CA GLN A 4 -20.77 -37.40 22.65
C GLN A 4 -20.98 -37.05 21.17
N ARG A 5 -22.15 -36.55 20.82
CA ARG A 5 -22.44 -36.07 19.46
C ARG A 5 -21.71 -34.74 19.27
N GLN A 6 -20.54 -34.83 18.69
CA GLN A 6 -19.71 -33.66 18.36
C GLN A 6 -20.49 -32.74 17.40
N ARG A 7 -20.67 -31.48 17.80
CA ARG A 7 -21.32 -30.46 16.96
C ARG A 7 -20.47 -30.21 15.75
N ARG A 8 -21.04 -30.23 14.55
CA ARG A 8 -20.33 -30.01 13.30
C ARG A 8 -19.74 -28.60 13.24
N THR A 9 -20.51 -27.57 13.71
CA THR A 9 -20.03 -26.17 13.77
C THR A 9 -18.84 -25.97 14.69
N GLN A 10 -18.50 -26.94 15.56
CA GLN A 10 -17.34 -26.91 16.44
C GLN A 10 -16.10 -27.55 15.82
N THR A 11 -16.18 -28.04 14.57
CA THR A 11 -15.07 -28.70 13.89
C THR A 11 -14.46 -27.81 12.81
N ALA A 12 -13.13 -27.84 12.67
CA ALA A 12 -12.43 -27.13 11.61
C ALA A 12 -12.84 -27.61 10.21
N GLU A 13 -13.08 -28.92 10.05
CA GLU A 13 -13.49 -29.55 8.80
C GLU A 13 -14.79 -28.92 8.24
N TYR A 14 -15.76 -28.65 9.13
CA TYR A 14 -16.99 -27.99 8.72
C TYR A 14 -16.74 -26.62 8.07
N TRP A 15 -15.97 -25.75 8.71
CA TRP A 15 -15.74 -24.39 8.22
C TRP A 15 -14.84 -24.36 6.99
N LEU A 16 -13.83 -25.24 6.94
CA LEU A 16 -12.89 -25.29 5.83
C LEU A 16 -13.48 -25.96 4.58
N GLU A 17 -14.13 -27.11 4.75
CA GLU A 17 -14.52 -27.97 3.62
C GLU A 17 -16.01 -27.93 3.29
N GLU A 18 -16.89 -28.00 4.31
CA GLU A 18 -18.33 -28.16 4.09
C GLU A 18 -19.11 -26.86 4.05
N PHE A 19 -18.68 -25.85 4.80
CA PHE A 19 -19.39 -24.58 4.90
C PHE A 19 -19.41 -23.86 3.55
N ALA A 20 -20.61 -23.51 3.11
CA ALA A 20 -20.87 -22.62 2.00
C ALA A 20 -22.03 -21.68 2.39
N VAL A 21 -21.92 -20.43 1.99
CA VAL A 21 -23.02 -19.45 2.15
C VAL A 21 -24.12 -19.79 1.16
N ASN A 22 -25.30 -20.04 1.66
CA ASN A 22 -26.45 -20.36 0.85
C ASN A 22 -27.44 -19.18 0.76
N LYS A 23 -28.51 -19.35 -0.03
CA LYS A 23 -29.54 -18.31 -0.22
C LYS A 23 -30.20 -17.88 1.09
N GLU A 24 -30.47 -18.82 1.98
CA GLU A 24 -31.08 -18.52 3.27
C GLU A 24 -30.17 -17.71 4.19
N ASP A 25 -28.83 -17.88 4.09
CA ASP A 25 -27.90 -17.06 4.84
C ASP A 25 -27.88 -15.63 4.32
N LEU A 26 -27.98 -15.44 2.99
CA LEU A 26 -28.09 -14.12 2.39
C LEU A 26 -29.42 -13.42 2.76
N GLU A 27 -30.53 -14.14 2.75
CA GLU A 27 -31.83 -13.64 3.20
C GLU A 27 -31.77 -13.20 4.67
N TYR A 28 -31.12 -14.00 5.52
CA TYR A 28 -30.93 -13.64 6.92
C TYR A 28 -30.05 -12.40 7.09
N LEU A 29 -28.93 -12.30 6.37
CA LEU A 29 -28.10 -11.11 6.40
C LEU A 29 -28.86 -9.89 5.89
N TYR A 30 -29.70 -10.05 4.88
CA TYR A 30 -30.55 -8.99 4.37
C TYR A 30 -31.51 -8.49 5.48
N GLU A 31 -32.23 -9.38 6.16
CA GLU A 31 -33.11 -9.05 7.28
C GLU A 31 -32.37 -8.33 8.40
N GLN A 32 -31.20 -8.84 8.80
CA GLN A 32 -30.37 -8.22 9.84
C GLN A 32 -29.90 -6.80 9.46
N MET A 33 -29.62 -6.55 8.19
CA MET A 33 -29.21 -5.23 7.71
C MET A 33 -30.41 -4.28 7.60
N VAL A 34 -31.60 -4.77 7.26
CA VAL A 34 -32.85 -3.98 7.28
C VAL A 34 -33.15 -3.53 8.72
N GLU A 35 -33.04 -4.43 9.69
CA GLU A 35 -33.29 -4.13 11.09
C GLU A 35 -32.26 -3.14 11.67
N ALA A 36 -30.99 -3.32 11.35
CA ALA A 36 -29.91 -2.44 11.82
C ALA A 36 -30.02 -1.04 11.18
N GLY A 37 -30.35 -0.96 9.90
CA GLY A 37 -30.45 0.28 9.15
C GLY A 37 -29.12 1.04 9.04
N GLU A 38 -27.98 0.33 9.10
CA GLU A 38 -26.62 0.89 9.07
C GLU A 38 -25.65 -0.03 8.31
N PRO A 39 -24.62 0.52 7.62
CA PRO A 39 -23.59 -0.28 6.96
C PRO A 39 -22.78 -1.13 7.95
N ARG A 40 -22.51 -2.39 7.59
CA ARG A 40 -21.82 -3.39 8.41
C ARG A 40 -20.50 -3.82 7.80
N THR A 41 -19.55 -4.18 8.67
CA THR A 41 -18.27 -4.76 8.27
C THR A 41 -18.41 -6.24 7.90
N ILE A 42 -17.44 -6.77 7.17
CA ILE A 42 -17.42 -8.20 6.85
C ILE A 42 -17.32 -9.09 8.10
N ASP A 43 -16.65 -8.58 9.17
CA ASP A 43 -16.52 -9.28 10.45
C ASP A 43 -17.88 -9.43 11.14
N GLU A 44 -18.64 -8.33 11.23
CA GLU A 44 -19.98 -8.33 11.80
C GLU A 44 -20.92 -9.28 11.04
N LEU A 45 -20.88 -9.24 9.70
CA LEU A 45 -21.72 -10.11 8.86
C LEU A 45 -21.31 -11.59 8.97
N SER A 46 -20.01 -11.86 9.03
CA SER A 46 -19.49 -13.22 9.22
C SER A 46 -19.88 -13.79 10.57
N LEU A 47 -19.80 -12.97 11.62
CA LEU A 47 -20.26 -13.36 12.95
C LEU A 47 -21.75 -13.73 12.93
N LYS A 48 -22.59 -12.92 12.25
CA LYS A 48 -24.03 -13.22 12.14
C LYS A 48 -24.31 -14.56 11.41
N VAL A 49 -23.51 -14.90 10.41
CA VAL A 49 -23.63 -16.18 9.72
C VAL A 49 -23.23 -17.34 10.68
N ILE A 50 -22.14 -17.18 11.43
CA ILE A 50 -21.72 -18.19 12.42
C ILE A 50 -22.79 -18.36 13.49
N GLU A 51 -23.29 -17.26 14.10
CA GLU A 51 -24.37 -17.30 15.08
C GLU A 51 -25.59 -18.07 14.55
N ARG A 52 -26.02 -17.76 13.32
CA ARG A 52 -27.13 -18.46 12.69
C ARG A 52 -26.88 -19.95 12.51
N ARG A 53 -25.69 -20.33 12.06
CA ARG A 53 -25.33 -21.74 11.82
C ARG A 53 -25.29 -22.54 13.12
N CYS A 54 -24.69 -21.99 14.17
CA CYS A 54 -24.71 -22.59 15.50
C CYS A 54 -26.13 -22.75 16.02
N HIS A 55 -26.95 -21.69 15.92
CA HIS A 55 -28.33 -21.73 16.35
C HIS A 55 -29.19 -22.77 15.59
N LYS A 56 -29.02 -22.87 14.25
CA LYS A 56 -29.70 -23.89 13.44
C LYS A 56 -29.32 -25.32 13.87
N GLU A 57 -28.05 -25.53 14.19
CA GLU A 57 -27.59 -26.84 14.67
C GLU A 57 -28.20 -27.18 16.02
N ASP A 58 -28.25 -26.20 16.95
CA ASP A 58 -28.88 -26.38 18.26
C ASP A 58 -30.37 -26.70 18.16
N LEU A 59 -31.09 -26.00 17.27
CA LEU A 59 -32.49 -26.32 17.00
C LEU A 59 -32.68 -27.72 16.39
N ALA A 60 -31.77 -28.14 15.51
CA ALA A 60 -31.84 -29.44 14.90
C ALA A 60 -31.58 -30.58 15.95
N LEU A 61 -30.60 -30.37 16.83
CA LEU A 61 -30.28 -31.28 17.93
C LEU A 61 -31.45 -31.37 18.93
N SER A 62 -32.06 -30.23 19.29
CA SER A 62 -33.21 -30.20 20.17
C SER A 62 -34.44 -30.92 19.60
N ARG A 63 -34.73 -30.74 18.30
CA ARG A 63 -35.82 -31.42 17.60
C ARG A 63 -35.59 -32.94 17.53
N GLN A 64 -34.35 -33.41 17.33
CA GLN A 64 -34.01 -34.82 17.36
C GLN A 64 -34.16 -35.43 18.75
N SER A 65 -34.01 -34.62 19.81
CA SER A 65 -34.22 -35.03 21.21
C SER A 65 -35.69 -35.05 21.62
N GLY A 66 -36.60 -34.58 20.78
CA GLY A 66 -38.06 -34.77 20.94
C GLY A 66 -38.72 -33.86 21.98
N GLY A 67 -38.17 -32.69 22.32
CA GLY A 67 -38.76 -31.72 23.27
C GLY A 67 -38.52 -30.27 22.91
N GLN A 68 -39.25 -29.33 23.56
CA GLN A 68 -39.05 -27.90 23.50
C GLN A 68 -37.85 -27.51 24.35
N ILE A 69 -37.01 -26.57 23.88
CA ILE A 69 -35.90 -26.06 24.70
C ILE A 69 -36.46 -25.34 25.92
N TYR A 70 -35.87 -25.62 27.09
CA TYR A 70 -36.24 -24.97 28.34
C TYR A 70 -35.81 -23.50 28.34
N LEU A 71 -36.80 -22.61 28.55
CA LEU A 71 -36.62 -21.17 28.79
C LEU A 71 -37.41 -20.79 30.05
N PRO A 72 -36.80 -20.15 31.05
CA PRO A 72 -37.49 -19.81 32.32
C PRO A 72 -38.72 -18.90 32.17
N GLN A 73 -38.85 -18.22 31.03
CA GLN A 73 -39.94 -17.29 30.72
C GLN A 73 -41.16 -17.97 30.14
N GLU A 74 -40.98 -19.17 29.59
CA GLU A 74 -42.05 -19.89 28.90
C GLU A 74 -43.02 -20.60 29.84
N GLU A 75 -44.23 -20.86 29.35
CA GLU A 75 -45.26 -21.68 30.01
C GLU A 75 -45.08 -23.15 29.61
N TYR A 76 -45.29 -24.07 30.54
CA TYR A 76 -45.15 -25.50 30.31
C TYR A 76 -46.36 -26.28 30.82
N GLU A 77 -46.78 -27.28 30.06
CA GLU A 77 -47.87 -28.18 30.41
C GLU A 77 -47.39 -29.51 30.98
N ILE A 78 -48.20 -30.11 31.84
CA ILE A 78 -47.93 -31.45 32.38
C ILE A 78 -47.93 -32.49 31.24
N GLY A 79 -46.89 -33.31 31.19
CA GLY A 79 -46.64 -34.29 30.14
C GLY A 79 -45.77 -33.77 28.99
N GLN A 80 -45.51 -32.45 28.92
CA GLN A 80 -44.65 -31.85 27.90
C GLN A 80 -43.19 -32.34 28.05
N ARG A 81 -42.51 -32.63 26.92
CA ARG A 81 -41.09 -32.92 26.89
C ARG A 81 -40.30 -31.67 26.67
N VAL A 82 -39.31 -31.46 27.52
CA VAL A 82 -38.46 -30.27 27.54
C VAL A 82 -37.00 -30.66 27.49
N VAL A 83 -36.23 -29.94 26.69
CA VAL A 83 -34.77 -30.17 26.54
C VAL A 83 -34.03 -29.11 27.33
N PHE A 84 -33.08 -29.52 28.14
CA PHE A 84 -32.31 -28.64 29.02
C PHE A 84 -30.87 -28.46 28.48
N PRO A 85 -30.55 -27.38 27.83
CA PRO A 85 -29.19 -27.14 27.28
C PRO A 85 -28.11 -27.14 28.36
N ALA A 86 -28.40 -26.59 29.54
CA ALA A 86 -27.48 -26.57 30.69
C ALA A 86 -27.16 -27.98 31.29
N PHE A 87 -27.90 -28.99 30.91
CA PHE A 87 -27.70 -30.39 31.32
C PHE A 87 -27.38 -31.25 30.10
N ASP A 88 -26.45 -30.81 29.28
CA ASP A 88 -25.98 -31.55 28.09
C ASP A 88 -27.12 -32.03 27.17
N TYR A 89 -28.12 -31.14 26.95
CA TYR A 89 -29.33 -31.44 26.19
C TYR A 89 -30.13 -32.61 26.69
N ALA A 90 -30.06 -32.90 28.00
CA ALA A 90 -30.92 -33.89 28.61
C ALA A 90 -32.39 -33.55 28.35
N VAL A 91 -33.15 -34.57 27.97
CA VAL A 91 -34.58 -34.47 27.78
C VAL A 91 -35.30 -34.88 29.05
N GLY A 92 -36.29 -34.13 29.46
CA GLY A 92 -37.10 -34.46 30.60
C GLY A 92 -38.59 -34.25 30.31
N GLN A 93 -39.43 -34.90 31.11
CA GLN A 93 -40.88 -34.75 31.05
C GLN A 93 -41.37 -33.95 32.25
N VAL A 94 -42.20 -32.94 31.98
CA VAL A 94 -42.88 -32.15 33.03
C VAL A 94 -43.93 -33.04 33.69
N LEU A 95 -43.76 -33.29 35.00
CA LEU A 95 -44.68 -34.10 35.79
C LEU A 95 -45.66 -33.30 36.59
N ALA A 96 -45.28 -32.11 37.03
CA ALA A 96 -46.14 -31.20 37.81
C ALA A 96 -45.79 -29.73 37.57
N VAL A 97 -46.76 -28.87 37.72
CA VAL A 97 -46.59 -27.42 37.67
C VAL A 97 -47.24 -26.85 38.97
N ARG A 98 -46.49 -26.00 39.66
CA ARG A 98 -46.95 -25.37 40.92
C ARG A 98 -46.60 -23.89 40.97
N ASP A 99 -47.22 -23.14 41.85
CA ASP A 99 -46.86 -21.75 42.08
C ASP A 99 -45.50 -21.64 42.82
N GLY A 100 -44.72 -20.64 42.44
CA GLY A 100 -43.43 -20.36 43.07
C GLY A 100 -43.57 -19.71 44.45
N ASN A 101 -42.64 -20.06 45.36
CA ASN A 101 -42.72 -19.66 46.79
C ASN A 101 -41.81 -18.49 47.18
N ASN A 102 -41.23 -17.78 46.22
CA ASN A 102 -40.26 -16.74 46.55
C ASN A 102 -40.86 -15.33 46.42
N PRO A 103 -41.21 -14.66 47.55
CA PRO A 103 -41.89 -13.36 47.55
C PRO A 103 -41.03 -12.21 46.94
N ARG A 104 -39.72 -12.44 46.73
CA ARG A 104 -38.83 -11.45 46.10
C ARG A 104 -39.07 -11.26 44.60
N TYR A 105 -39.65 -12.23 43.94
CA TYR A 105 -39.74 -12.28 42.48
C TYR A 105 -41.17 -12.19 41.95
N GLY A 106 -42.12 -11.92 42.80
CA GLY A 106 -43.53 -11.84 42.41
C GLY A 106 -44.15 -13.19 42.06
N ALA A 107 -45.17 -13.20 41.20
CA ALA A 107 -45.82 -14.42 40.76
C ALA A 107 -45.01 -15.08 39.64
N PHE A 108 -44.63 -16.34 39.81
CA PHE A 108 -44.01 -17.21 38.81
C PHE A 108 -44.43 -18.64 39.11
N ARG A 109 -44.18 -19.54 38.15
CA ARG A 109 -44.45 -20.97 38.30
C ARG A 109 -43.16 -21.76 38.42
N VAL A 110 -43.27 -22.97 38.97
CA VAL A 110 -42.19 -23.97 39.05
C VAL A 110 -42.70 -25.25 38.42
N ILE A 111 -41.93 -25.76 37.49
CA ILE A 111 -42.16 -27.09 36.89
C ILE A 111 -41.28 -28.13 37.59
N GLN A 112 -41.86 -29.30 37.87
CA GLN A 112 -41.13 -30.48 38.30
C GLN A 112 -40.92 -31.38 37.08
N VAL A 113 -39.66 -31.67 36.81
CA VAL A 113 -39.23 -32.41 35.61
C VAL A 113 -38.48 -33.64 36.03
N GLN A 114 -38.78 -34.76 35.41
CA GLN A 114 -37.97 -35.99 35.45
C GLN A 114 -37.12 -36.06 34.19
N LEU A 115 -35.79 -36.03 34.34
CA LEU A 115 -34.88 -36.20 33.23
C LEU A 115 -34.80 -37.68 32.81
N ASP A 116 -34.68 -37.91 31.50
CA ASP A 116 -34.55 -39.28 30.97
C ASP A 116 -33.25 -39.95 31.49
N GLY A 117 -33.43 -41.04 32.25
CA GLY A 117 -32.33 -41.79 32.85
C GLY A 117 -31.97 -41.39 34.30
N GLU A 118 -32.67 -40.43 34.89
CA GLU A 118 -32.56 -40.06 36.32
C GLU A 118 -33.86 -40.37 37.08
N ASP A 119 -33.73 -40.96 38.27
CA ASP A 119 -34.89 -41.17 39.14
C ASP A 119 -35.26 -39.93 39.98
N ALA A 120 -34.39 -38.92 40.01
CA ALA A 120 -34.58 -37.72 40.82
C ALA A 120 -35.43 -36.67 40.05
N LEU A 121 -36.40 -36.09 40.74
CA LEU A 121 -37.18 -34.93 40.24
C LEU A 121 -36.39 -33.67 40.44
N ARG A 122 -36.32 -32.84 39.39
CA ARG A 122 -35.70 -31.52 39.43
C ARG A 122 -36.75 -30.43 39.27
N GLU A 123 -36.53 -29.30 39.94
CA GLU A 123 -37.44 -28.14 39.85
C GLU A 123 -36.82 -26.99 39.07
N PHE A 124 -37.59 -26.42 38.16
CA PHE A 124 -37.16 -25.32 37.32
C PHE A 124 -38.23 -24.22 37.31
N ALA A 125 -37.79 -22.95 37.16
CA ALA A 125 -38.70 -21.80 37.09
C ALA A 125 -39.41 -21.79 35.73
N ALA A 126 -40.69 -21.38 35.72
CA ALA A 126 -41.49 -21.15 34.53
C ALA A 126 -42.29 -19.85 34.67
N GLU A 127 -42.69 -19.23 33.59
CA GLU A 127 -43.37 -17.93 33.58
C GLU A 127 -42.65 -16.88 34.42
N PHE A 128 -41.30 -16.92 34.40
CA PHE A 128 -40.47 -16.10 35.28
C PHE A 128 -40.11 -14.80 34.59
N ALA A 129 -40.81 -13.69 34.90
CA ALA A 129 -40.67 -12.38 34.27
C ALA A 129 -39.73 -11.35 34.92
N PRO A 130 -39.29 -11.48 36.22
CA PRO A 130 -38.48 -10.46 36.89
C PRO A 130 -37.08 -10.35 36.31
N ASP A 131 -36.45 -9.15 36.39
CA ASP A 131 -35.02 -8.97 36.07
C ASP A 131 -34.16 -9.75 37.07
N HIS A 132 -33.71 -10.92 36.68
CA HIS A 132 -32.97 -11.86 37.50
C HIS A 132 -31.75 -12.39 36.72
N PRO A 133 -30.62 -12.68 37.40
CA PRO A 133 -29.47 -13.32 36.78
C PRO A 133 -29.78 -14.61 35.99
N LEU A 134 -30.78 -15.40 36.38
CA LEU A 134 -31.25 -16.56 35.64
C LEU A 134 -31.79 -16.23 34.23
N LEU A 135 -32.27 -14.99 34.01
CA LEU A 135 -32.71 -14.52 32.69
C LEU A 135 -31.57 -13.90 31.87
N ARG A 136 -30.53 -13.42 32.58
CA ARG A 136 -29.27 -12.96 31.98
C ARG A 136 -28.35 -14.13 31.71
N SER A 137 -28.49 -15.19 32.50
CA SER A 137 -27.88 -16.50 32.33
C SER A 137 -28.91 -17.48 31.74
N ILE A 138 -29.43 -17.22 30.56
CA ILE A 138 -29.54 -18.34 29.64
C ILE A 138 -28.11 -18.81 29.53
N PRO A 139 -27.73 -20.06 29.91
CA PRO A 139 -26.41 -20.52 29.61
C PRO A 139 -26.30 -20.38 28.11
N SER A 140 -25.72 -19.29 27.69
CA SER A 140 -25.15 -19.22 26.38
C SER A 140 -24.23 -20.43 26.39
N LEU A 141 -24.19 -21.14 25.31
CA LEU A 141 -23.32 -22.29 25.06
C LEU A 141 -21.84 -22.01 25.41
N GLU A 142 -21.54 -20.80 25.87
CA GLU A 142 -20.27 -20.26 26.35
C GLU A 142 -19.79 -20.82 27.69
N ASP A 143 -20.68 -21.41 28.52
CA ASP A 143 -20.34 -21.91 29.86
C ASP A 143 -19.95 -23.39 29.91
N SER A 144 -19.99 -24.12 28.80
CA SER A 144 -19.39 -25.47 28.71
C SER A 144 -17.96 -25.36 28.20
N GLU A 145 -16.98 -25.74 28.99
CA GLU A 145 -15.53 -25.67 28.69
C GLU A 145 -15.10 -26.31 27.35
N ASP A 146 -16.00 -27.01 26.66
CA ASP A 146 -15.75 -27.74 25.42
C ASP A 146 -16.44 -27.15 24.17
N VAL A 147 -17.12 -25.99 24.25
CA VAL A 147 -17.87 -25.40 23.12
C VAL A 147 -17.41 -23.98 22.84
N PHE A 148 -16.84 -23.78 21.64
CA PHE A 148 -16.42 -22.44 21.22
C PHE A 148 -17.63 -21.53 20.95
N SER A 149 -17.59 -20.33 21.50
CA SER A 149 -18.56 -19.30 21.17
C SER A 149 -18.47 -18.86 19.70
N PRO A 150 -19.51 -18.26 19.10
CA PRO A 150 -19.45 -17.73 17.75
C PRO A 150 -18.28 -16.76 17.53
N GLY A 151 -17.93 -15.95 18.54
CA GLY A 151 -16.76 -15.05 18.49
C GLY A 151 -15.43 -15.81 18.41
N GLN A 152 -15.25 -16.86 19.22
CA GLN A 152 -14.06 -17.71 19.18
C GLN A 152 -13.95 -18.49 17.86
N LEU A 153 -15.08 -18.96 17.31
CA LEU A 153 -15.10 -19.57 15.98
C LEU A 153 -14.70 -18.59 14.89
N LEU A 154 -15.11 -17.31 15.00
CA LEU A 154 -14.66 -16.25 14.09
C LEU A 154 -13.16 -15.98 14.24
N GLU A 155 -12.59 -16.06 15.42
CA GLU A 155 -11.14 -15.91 15.61
C GLU A 155 -10.37 -17.07 14.99
N GLN A 156 -10.84 -18.31 15.15
CA GLN A 156 -10.15 -19.50 14.66
C GLN A 156 -10.32 -19.73 13.15
N HIS A 157 -11.53 -19.54 12.61
CA HIS A 157 -11.87 -19.87 11.21
C HIS A 157 -12.29 -18.65 10.39
N GLY A 158 -12.20 -17.45 10.96
CA GLY A 158 -12.73 -16.23 10.38
C GLY A 158 -12.19 -15.85 9.01
N SER A 159 -10.93 -16.18 8.69
CA SER A 159 -10.36 -15.90 7.37
C SER A 159 -11.17 -16.56 6.26
N VAL A 160 -11.43 -17.86 6.41
CA VAL A 160 -12.19 -18.65 5.41
C VAL A 160 -13.66 -18.23 5.36
N VAL A 161 -14.27 -18.00 6.54
CA VAL A 161 -15.67 -17.57 6.61
C VAL A 161 -15.86 -16.21 5.96
N ARG A 162 -14.98 -15.23 6.25
CA ARG A 162 -15.00 -13.88 5.63
C ARG A 162 -14.90 -13.96 4.12
N ASP A 163 -13.99 -14.79 3.60
CA ASP A 163 -13.80 -14.91 2.15
C ASP A 163 -15.03 -15.51 1.47
N LYS A 164 -15.63 -16.56 2.07
CA LYS A 164 -16.87 -17.16 1.56
C LYS A 164 -18.07 -16.22 1.65
N VAL A 165 -18.23 -15.48 2.75
CA VAL A 165 -19.30 -14.48 2.92
C VAL A 165 -19.09 -13.32 1.94
N ARG A 166 -17.88 -12.79 1.82
CA ARG A 166 -17.55 -11.72 0.86
C ARG A 166 -17.87 -12.14 -0.57
N ALA A 167 -17.46 -13.33 -0.98
CA ALA A 167 -17.77 -13.83 -2.33
C ALA A 167 -19.27 -13.96 -2.57
N ALA A 168 -20.04 -14.43 -1.58
CA ALA A 168 -21.49 -14.54 -1.70
C ALA A 168 -22.19 -13.17 -1.82
N LEU A 169 -21.75 -12.19 -1.00
CA LEU A 169 -22.29 -10.82 -1.07
C LEU A 169 -21.93 -10.13 -2.38
N GLN A 170 -20.71 -10.33 -2.90
CA GLN A 170 -20.28 -9.77 -4.19
C GLN A 170 -21.09 -10.32 -5.37
N ASN A 171 -21.56 -11.56 -5.28
CA ASN A 171 -22.36 -12.20 -6.32
C ASN A 171 -23.87 -11.87 -6.22
N SER A 172 -24.29 -11.10 -5.23
CA SER A 172 -25.68 -10.69 -5.05
C SER A 172 -25.86 -9.22 -5.42
N ASP A 173 -26.87 -8.94 -6.24
CA ASP A 173 -27.22 -7.57 -6.64
C ASP A 173 -27.86 -6.74 -5.52
N ASP A 174 -28.29 -7.38 -4.43
CA ASP A 174 -28.96 -6.72 -3.31
C ASP A 174 -27.99 -5.95 -2.42
N PHE A 175 -26.70 -6.29 -2.46
CA PHE A 175 -25.69 -5.70 -1.59
C PHE A 175 -24.74 -4.79 -2.37
N VAL A 176 -24.27 -3.75 -1.69
CA VAL A 176 -23.24 -2.83 -2.18
C VAL A 176 -22.10 -2.78 -1.18
N HIS A 177 -20.89 -2.64 -1.70
CA HIS A 177 -19.67 -2.60 -0.90
C HIS A 177 -18.91 -1.30 -1.14
N LEU A 178 -18.49 -0.65 -0.05
CA LEU A 178 -17.60 0.50 -0.08
C LEU A 178 -16.80 0.58 1.24
N ASP A 179 -15.50 0.86 1.16
CA ASP A 179 -14.60 1.08 2.31
C ASP A 179 -14.67 -0.02 3.39
N GLY A 180 -14.72 -1.30 2.95
CA GLY A 180 -14.78 -2.45 3.85
C GLY A 180 -16.15 -2.65 4.51
N ARG A 181 -17.15 -1.84 4.19
CA ARG A 181 -18.52 -1.94 4.70
C ARG A 181 -19.49 -2.35 3.60
N TRP A 182 -20.51 -3.07 4.01
CA TRP A 182 -21.61 -3.56 3.16
C TRP A 182 -22.91 -2.92 3.56
N PHE A 183 -23.76 -2.65 2.59
CA PHE A 183 -25.11 -2.17 2.82
C PHE A 183 -26.09 -2.69 1.77
N LEU A 184 -27.38 -2.51 2.00
CA LEU A 184 -28.42 -2.92 1.05
C LEU A 184 -28.64 -1.86 0.00
N ARG A 185 -28.56 -2.25 -1.28
CA ARG A 185 -28.81 -1.34 -2.42
C ARG A 185 -30.20 -0.69 -2.35
N GLY A 186 -31.22 -1.47 -2.00
CA GLY A 186 -32.61 -1.00 -1.92
C GLY A 186 -32.90 -0.02 -0.77
N LEU A 187 -31.99 0.10 0.21
CA LEU A 187 -32.13 1.04 1.33
C LEU A 187 -31.25 2.27 1.19
N LEU A 188 -30.41 2.37 0.14
CA LEU A 188 -29.61 3.56 -0.11
C LEU A 188 -30.51 4.71 -0.54
N PRO A 189 -30.41 5.88 0.13
CA PRO A 189 -31.00 7.11 -0.37
C PRO A 189 -30.50 7.43 -1.77
N GLU A 190 -31.40 7.85 -2.65
CA GLU A 190 -31.03 8.24 -4.01
C GLU A 190 -30.21 9.53 -3.98
N VAL A 191 -29.02 9.48 -4.58
CA VAL A 191 -28.15 10.64 -4.80
C VAL A 191 -28.30 11.05 -6.26
N ASN A 192 -28.90 12.20 -6.49
CA ASN A 192 -29.15 12.66 -7.84
C ASN A 192 -27.90 13.35 -8.45
N PRO A 193 -27.80 13.48 -9.79
CA PRO A 193 -26.66 14.11 -10.46
C PRO A 193 -26.41 15.56 -10.01
N PHE A 194 -27.43 16.28 -9.56
CA PHE A 194 -27.30 17.65 -9.09
C PHE A 194 -26.51 17.71 -7.77
N GLN A 195 -26.72 16.78 -6.86
CA GLN A 195 -25.93 16.67 -5.62
C GLN A 195 -24.45 16.38 -5.93
N LEU A 196 -24.17 15.55 -6.93
CA LEU A 196 -22.79 15.27 -7.38
C LEU A 196 -22.15 16.54 -7.99
N ASN A 197 -22.90 17.35 -8.75
CA ASN A 197 -22.38 18.61 -9.27
C ASN A 197 -22.09 19.63 -8.17
N ILE A 198 -22.89 19.67 -7.10
CA ILE A 198 -22.59 20.48 -5.91
C ILE A 198 -21.31 19.98 -5.23
N ALA A 199 -21.18 18.68 -5.03
CA ALA A 199 -19.97 18.09 -4.44
C ALA A 199 -18.71 18.41 -5.27
N GLU A 200 -18.80 18.32 -6.60
CA GLU A 200 -17.72 18.72 -7.52
C GLU A 200 -17.34 20.19 -7.31
N ALA A 201 -18.31 21.10 -7.32
CA ALA A 201 -18.07 22.53 -7.15
C ALA A 201 -17.42 22.86 -5.79
N ILE A 202 -17.85 22.19 -4.72
CA ILE A 202 -17.28 22.37 -3.38
C ILE A 202 -15.81 21.93 -3.33
N ILE A 203 -15.48 20.78 -3.91
CA ILE A 203 -14.10 20.29 -3.94
C ILE A 203 -13.22 21.16 -4.84
N ASP A 204 -13.74 21.60 -6.00
CA ASP A 204 -13.00 22.48 -6.93
C ASP A 204 -12.69 23.85 -6.33
N GLU A 205 -13.65 24.45 -5.62
CA GLU A 205 -13.44 25.72 -4.91
C GLU A 205 -12.36 25.61 -3.84
N ARG A 206 -12.37 24.52 -3.05
CA ARG A 206 -11.39 24.31 -1.99
C ARG A 206 -10.03 23.89 -2.47
N ARG A 207 -9.94 23.22 -3.64
CA ARG A 207 -8.72 22.62 -4.20
C ARG A 207 -8.00 21.68 -3.23
N GLN A 208 -8.73 21.09 -2.30
CA GLN A 208 -8.23 20.16 -1.29
C GLN A 208 -9.18 18.97 -1.16
N PRO A 209 -8.66 17.79 -0.83
CA PRO A 209 -9.49 16.63 -0.54
C PRO A 209 -10.43 16.90 0.64
N MET A 210 -11.60 16.28 0.61
CA MET A 210 -12.59 16.42 1.66
C MET A 210 -13.06 15.05 2.16
N GLU A 211 -13.15 14.91 3.47
CA GLU A 211 -13.79 13.75 4.10
C GLU A 211 -15.29 13.73 3.78
N ILE A 212 -15.87 12.54 3.72
CA ILE A 212 -17.25 12.37 3.27
C ILE A 212 -18.26 13.09 4.17
N GLU A 213 -18.00 13.15 5.48
CA GLU A 213 -18.86 13.83 6.45
C GLU A 213 -18.87 15.35 6.20
N GLN A 214 -17.70 15.94 5.97
CA GLN A 214 -17.57 17.38 5.66
C GLN A 214 -18.21 17.71 4.31
N LEU A 215 -18.04 16.83 3.31
CA LEU A 215 -18.63 17.01 1.99
C LEU A 215 -20.14 16.90 2.05
N LEU A 216 -20.67 15.94 2.81
CA LEU A 216 -22.12 15.78 3.04
C LEU A 216 -22.71 17.01 3.72
N GLU A 217 -22.09 17.52 4.79
CA GLU A 217 -22.55 18.69 5.52
C GLU A 217 -22.62 19.91 4.60
N ARG A 218 -21.57 20.16 3.82
CA ARG A 218 -21.53 21.28 2.87
C ARG A 218 -22.55 21.14 1.74
N THR A 219 -22.69 19.94 1.19
CA THR A 219 -23.69 19.67 0.16
C THR A 219 -25.10 19.89 0.70
N ALA A 220 -25.37 19.44 1.94
CA ALA A 220 -26.67 19.66 2.60
C ALA A 220 -26.94 21.16 2.83
N GLN A 221 -25.94 21.93 3.27
CA GLN A 221 -26.08 23.40 3.42
C GLN A 221 -26.54 24.06 2.11
N VAL A 222 -25.87 23.76 1.00
CA VAL A 222 -26.23 24.33 -0.31
C VAL A 222 -27.65 23.90 -0.73
N LEU A 223 -28.04 22.67 -0.48
CA LEU A 223 -29.38 22.17 -0.78
C LEU A 223 -30.45 22.85 0.08
N ASP A 224 -30.20 23.06 1.37
CA ASP A 224 -31.12 23.75 2.29
C ASP A 224 -31.31 25.21 1.89
N GLU A 225 -30.26 25.91 1.47
CA GLU A 225 -30.34 27.28 0.92
C GLU A 225 -31.22 27.35 -0.35
N MET A 226 -31.28 26.24 -1.11
CA MET A 226 -32.13 26.10 -2.28
C MET A 226 -33.55 25.58 -1.96
N GLY A 227 -33.84 25.30 -0.68
CA GLY A 227 -35.14 24.79 -0.23
C GLY A 227 -35.37 23.29 -0.50
N ILE A 228 -34.29 22.52 -0.74
CA ILE A 228 -34.33 21.09 -1.00
C ILE A 228 -33.97 20.34 0.27
N GLN A 229 -34.94 19.68 0.89
CA GLN A 229 -34.66 18.86 2.09
C GLN A 229 -34.10 17.49 1.70
N SER A 230 -33.11 17.04 2.46
CA SER A 230 -32.51 15.72 2.30
C SER A 230 -32.96 14.78 3.42
N GLU A 231 -33.54 13.62 3.07
CA GLU A 231 -34.06 12.63 4.00
C GLU A 231 -33.00 11.57 4.39
N GLY A 232 -33.13 10.98 5.59
CA GLY A 232 -32.35 9.82 6.05
C GLY A 232 -31.39 10.06 7.21
N LYS A 233 -30.91 8.97 7.84
CA LYS A 233 -29.92 9.01 8.93
C LYS A 233 -28.54 9.44 8.38
N GLY A 234 -27.77 10.16 9.17
CA GLY A 234 -26.47 10.72 8.76
C GLY A 234 -25.48 9.68 8.22
N SER A 235 -25.31 8.54 8.90
CA SER A 235 -24.39 7.47 8.51
C SER A 235 -24.76 6.80 7.17
N VAL A 236 -26.05 6.60 6.92
CA VAL A 236 -26.52 6.02 5.65
C VAL A 236 -26.41 7.03 4.52
N ARG A 237 -26.64 8.32 4.80
CA ARG A 237 -26.45 9.40 3.81
C ARG A 237 -24.99 9.57 3.42
N SER A 238 -24.06 9.52 4.38
CA SER A 238 -22.63 9.54 4.10
C SER A 238 -22.23 8.37 3.20
N TYR A 239 -22.72 7.17 3.53
CA TYR A 239 -22.44 5.98 2.74
C TYR A 239 -23.03 6.06 1.33
N ALA A 240 -24.27 6.54 1.19
CA ALA A 240 -24.93 6.71 -0.11
C ALA A 240 -24.19 7.73 -1.00
N LEU A 241 -23.80 8.88 -0.43
CA LEU A 241 -23.01 9.88 -1.14
C LEU A 241 -21.66 9.31 -1.55
N ALA A 242 -20.94 8.65 -0.62
CA ALA A 242 -19.65 8.03 -0.91
C ALA A 242 -19.76 6.94 -2.00
N TYR A 243 -20.81 6.12 -1.95
CA TYR A 243 -21.07 5.12 -2.98
C TYR A 243 -21.37 5.77 -4.34
N ALA A 244 -22.18 6.82 -4.40
CA ALA A 244 -22.46 7.54 -5.63
C ALA A 244 -21.20 8.21 -6.22
N LEU A 245 -20.36 8.82 -5.37
CA LEU A 245 -19.07 9.38 -5.77
C LEU A 245 -18.14 8.30 -6.34
N SER A 246 -18.13 7.10 -5.75
CA SER A 246 -17.31 5.98 -6.23
C SER A 246 -17.70 5.46 -7.62
N GLN A 247 -18.96 5.69 -8.04
CA GLN A 247 -19.48 5.29 -9.35
C GLN A 247 -19.30 6.39 -10.41
N ASP A 248 -18.94 7.61 -10.01
CA ASP A 248 -18.76 8.74 -10.92
C ASP A 248 -17.26 8.97 -11.20
N PRO A 249 -16.81 8.88 -12.48
CA PRO A 249 -15.39 8.98 -12.83
C PRO A 249 -14.76 10.35 -12.55
N ARG A 250 -15.56 11.37 -12.26
CA ARG A 250 -15.06 12.69 -11.86
C ARG A 250 -14.37 12.67 -10.50
N PHE A 251 -14.76 11.74 -9.63
CA PHE A 251 -14.27 11.66 -8.27
C PHE A 251 -13.32 10.49 -8.07
N VAL A 252 -12.40 10.67 -7.15
CA VAL A 252 -11.47 9.64 -6.71
C VAL A 252 -11.28 9.73 -5.21
N GLN A 253 -11.22 8.59 -4.58
CA GLN A 253 -10.90 8.48 -3.18
C GLN A 253 -9.38 8.45 -3.00
N ILE A 254 -8.86 9.31 -2.15
CA ILE A 254 -7.43 9.40 -1.84
C ILE A 254 -7.23 9.42 -0.33
N SER A 255 -6.05 8.98 0.11
CA SER A 255 -5.65 9.16 1.50
C SER A 255 -5.10 10.57 1.70
N SER A 256 -5.64 11.29 2.67
CA SER A 256 -5.18 12.61 3.08
C SER A 256 -5.11 12.68 4.60
N ALA A 257 -3.96 13.03 5.14
CA ALA A 257 -3.71 13.11 6.59
C ALA A 257 -4.11 11.84 7.38
N GLY A 258 -4.07 10.66 6.74
CA GLY A 258 -4.44 9.37 7.36
C GLY A 258 -5.91 9.02 7.30
N ALA A 259 -6.76 9.93 6.81
CA ALA A 259 -8.17 9.68 6.55
C ALA A 259 -8.43 9.46 5.05
N SER A 260 -9.50 8.74 4.75
CA SER A 260 -10.00 8.62 3.40
C SER A 260 -10.76 9.89 3.02
N ALA A 261 -10.41 10.50 1.89
CA ALA A 261 -10.99 11.75 1.43
C ALA A 261 -11.31 11.71 -0.06
N TRP A 262 -12.30 12.47 -0.47
CA TRP A 262 -12.73 12.59 -1.86
C TRP A 262 -12.07 13.78 -2.54
N TYR A 263 -11.62 13.58 -3.76
CA TYR A 263 -10.96 14.57 -4.59
C TYR A 263 -11.41 14.47 -6.04
N LEU A 264 -11.10 15.49 -6.86
CA LEU A 264 -11.44 15.45 -8.28
C LEU A 264 -10.34 14.80 -9.09
N SER A 265 -10.71 13.85 -9.94
CA SER A 265 -9.78 13.12 -10.82
C SER A 265 -8.99 14.05 -11.74
N ASN A 266 -9.62 15.13 -12.24
CA ASN A 266 -8.96 16.13 -13.10
C ASN A 266 -8.03 17.07 -12.35
N SER A 267 -8.17 17.20 -11.02
CA SER A 267 -7.30 18.01 -10.17
C SER A 267 -6.03 17.26 -9.74
N ILE A 268 -5.95 15.97 -9.97
CA ILE A 268 -4.72 15.20 -9.75
C ILE A 268 -3.73 15.53 -10.86
N PRO A 269 -2.47 15.94 -10.53
CA PRO A 269 -1.45 16.20 -11.53
C PRO A 269 -1.23 15.01 -12.47
N GLU A 270 -0.97 15.28 -13.75
CA GLU A 270 -0.75 14.24 -14.77
C GLU A 270 0.36 13.27 -14.35
N ALA A 271 1.46 13.80 -13.81
CA ALA A 271 2.59 13.03 -13.32
C ALA A 271 2.29 12.17 -12.06
N VAL A 272 1.10 12.33 -11.44
CA VAL A 272 0.61 11.51 -10.34
C VAL A 272 -0.41 10.50 -10.83
N ARG A 273 -1.21 10.87 -11.85
CA ARG A 273 -2.16 9.94 -12.50
C ARG A 273 -1.46 8.86 -13.30
N HIS A 274 -0.45 9.27 -14.06
CA HIS A 274 0.34 8.41 -14.92
C HIS A 274 1.82 8.62 -14.65
N LYS A 275 2.57 7.53 -14.55
CA LYS A 275 4.03 7.62 -14.41
C LYS A 275 4.62 8.37 -15.57
N PRO A 276 5.38 9.45 -15.34
CA PRO A 276 6.07 10.16 -16.40
C PRO A 276 6.96 9.22 -17.21
N ALA A 277 6.96 9.37 -18.55
CA ALA A 277 7.77 8.53 -19.43
C ALA A 277 9.26 8.55 -19.06
N ARG A 278 9.76 9.69 -18.54
CA ARG A 278 11.14 9.82 -18.07
C ARG A 278 11.45 9.01 -16.81
N LEU A 279 10.45 8.54 -16.09
CA LEU A 279 10.62 7.67 -14.91
C LEU A 279 10.36 6.19 -15.22
N ALA A 280 9.81 5.88 -16.41
CA ALA A 280 9.58 4.53 -16.84
C ALA A 280 10.89 3.90 -17.34
N PRO A 281 11.46 2.89 -16.65
CA PRO A 281 12.72 2.28 -17.05
C PRO A 281 12.54 1.52 -18.37
N MET A 282 13.58 1.53 -19.20
CA MET A 282 13.66 0.63 -20.35
C MET A 282 13.64 -0.81 -19.86
N ALA A 283 13.04 -1.71 -20.66
CA ALA A 283 13.08 -3.14 -20.37
C ALA A 283 14.51 -3.67 -20.54
N HIS A 284 15.18 -3.95 -19.43
CA HIS A 284 16.50 -4.55 -19.42
C HIS A 284 16.51 -5.87 -18.65
N THR A 285 17.38 -6.78 -19.09
CA THR A 285 17.67 -8.01 -18.36
C THR A 285 18.32 -7.70 -17.01
N ARG A 286 17.95 -8.47 -16.00
CA ARG A 286 18.62 -8.46 -14.71
C ARG A 286 20.12 -8.69 -14.92
N GLY A 287 20.97 -7.84 -14.36
CA GLY A 287 22.42 -7.87 -14.56
C GLY A 287 23.23 -7.83 -13.28
N GLY A 288 22.56 -7.99 -12.11
CA GLY A 288 23.24 -7.87 -10.82
C GLY A 288 24.32 -8.93 -10.56
N GLU A 289 24.24 -10.08 -11.22
CA GLU A 289 25.24 -11.16 -11.19
C GLU A 289 26.57 -10.77 -11.86
N TRP A 290 26.53 -9.81 -12.76
CA TRP A 290 27.71 -9.30 -13.49
C TRP A 290 28.51 -8.26 -12.69
N LEU A 291 27.96 -7.70 -11.61
CA LEU A 291 28.60 -6.66 -10.85
C LEU A 291 29.63 -7.25 -9.89
N ASN A 292 30.86 -6.75 -9.94
CA ASN A 292 31.85 -6.94 -8.88
C ASN A 292 31.46 -6.12 -7.64
N ARG A 293 32.21 -6.26 -6.54
CA ARG A 293 31.93 -5.56 -5.29
C ARG A 293 31.92 -4.04 -5.46
N GLU A 294 32.91 -3.50 -6.17
CA GLU A 294 33.08 -2.06 -6.39
C GLU A 294 31.84 -1.46 -7.11
N LEU A 295 31.38 -2.09 -8.19
CA LEU A 295 30.20 -1.63 -8.93
C LEU A 295 28.90 -1.80 -8.15
N ARG A 296 28.78 -2.84 -7.33
CA ARG A 296 27.65 -2.98 -6.40
C ARG A 296 27.63 -1.86 -5.39
N ASP A 297 28.76 -1.53 -4.79
CA ASP A 297 28.87 -0.44 -3.81
C ASP A 297 28.50 0.90 -4.48
N LEU A 298 28.95 1.17 -5.71
CA LEU A 298 28.56 2.35 -6.48
C LEU A 298 27.05 2.38 -6.82
N ALA A 299 26.45 1.26 -7.18
CA ALA A 299 25.01 1.18 -7.48
C ALA A 299 24.18 1.41 -6.20
N VAL A 300 24.59 0.83 -5.06
CA VAL A 300 23.96 1.07 -3.76
C VAL A 300 24.11 2.54 -3.36
N GLU A 301 25.24 3.16 -3.58
CA GLU A 301 25.49 4.59 -3.29
C GLU A 301 24.59 5.49 -4.14
N ILE A 302 24.39 5.19 -5.43
CA ILE A 302 23.46 5.92 -6.31
C ILE A 302 22.03 5.79 -5.76
N GLY A 303 21.63 4.59 -5.36
CA GLY A 303 20.31 4.33 -4.79
C GLY A 303 19.19 4.55 -5.79
N ASP A 304 19.35 4.08 -7.03
CA ASP A 304 18.32 4.18 -8.07
C ASP A 304 17.14 3.28 -7.71
N GLU A 305 15.92 3.82 -7.73
CA GLU A 305 14.69 3.11 -7.35
C GLU A 305 14.32 1.97 -8.31
N THR A 306 14.90 1.97 -9.51
CA THR A 306 14.67 0.91 -10.51
C THR A 306 15.61 -0.28 -10.33
N ASP A 307 16.68 -0.12 -9.54
CA ASP A 307 17.64 -1.19 -9.29
C ASP A 307 17.10 -2.18 -8.26
N GLN A 308 16.88 -3.41 -8.69
CA GLN A 308 16.50 -4.53 -7.82
C GLN A 308 17.74 -5.14 -7.15
N LEU A 309 18.59 -4.31 -6.52
CA LEU A 309 19.61 -4.83 -5.62
C LEU A 309 18.88 -5.38 -4.40
N ALA A 310 19.03 -6.69 -4.17
CA ALA A 310 18.38 -7.37 -3.06
C ALA A 310 18.63 -6.56 -1.79
N ALA A 311 17.57 -5.95 -1.26
CA ALA A 311 17.61 -5.40 0.08
C ALA A 311 18.00 -6.56 1.01
N ALA A 312 19.05 -6.40 1.78
CA ALA A 312 19.60 -7.46 2.65
C ALA A 312 18.55 -7.95 3.67
N SER A 313 17.50 -7.16 3.92
CA SER A 313 16.35 -7.53 4.75
C SER A 313 15.17 -6.56 4.46
N PRO A 314 13.92 -6.98 4.62
CA PRO A 314 12.78 -6.07 4.62
C PRO A 314 12.99 -4.99 5.67
N ILE A 315 12.80 -3.73 5.27
CA ILE A 315 12.89 -2.58 6.19
C ILE A 315 11.47 -2.34 6.73
N GLU A 316 11.35 -2.36 8.05
CA GLU A 316 10.07 -2.14 8.74
C GLU A 316 9.52 -0.74 8.43
N PRO A 317 8.21 -0.59 8.11
CA PRO A 317 7.58 0.71 7.97
C PRO A 317 7.75 1.56 9.24
N GLY A 318 8.04 2.85 9.06
CA GLY A 318 8.23 3.77 10.18
C GLY A 318 9.56 3.66 10.92
N SER A 319 10.45 2.73 10.53
CA SER A 319 11.74 2.52 11.20
C SER A 319 12.83 3.51 10.78
N VAL A 320 12.56 4.33 9.77
CA VAL A 320 13.51 5.29 9.22
C VAL A 320 12.98 6.70 9.42
N ASP A 321 13.80 7.60 9.95
CA ASP A 321 13.42 9.01 10.16
C ASP A 321 13.99 9.94 9.10
N LYS A 322 15.07 9.54 8.43
CA LYS A 322 15.77 10.34 7.41
C LYS A 322 16.28 9.46 6.27
N VAL A 323 16.13 9.95 5.05
CA VAL A 323 16.71 9.35 3.84
C VAL A 323 17.45 10.42 3.05
N GLU A 324 18.59 10.06 2.49
CA GLU A 324 19.33 10.86 1.53
C GLU A 324 19.27 10.19 0.16
N SER A 325 19.07 10.98 -0.88
CA SER A 325 18.99 10.52 -2.27
C SER A 325 19.73 11.48 -3.19
N PHE A 326 20.41 10.95 -4.21
CA PHE A 326 20.95 11.80 -5.26
C PHE A 326 19.84 12.23 -6.22
N LEU A 327 19.83 13.52 -6.55
CA LEU A 327 18.92 14.07 -7.56
C LEU A 327 19.44 13.72 -8.96
N ILE A 328 18.89 12.71 -9.59
CA ILE A 328 19.20 12.34 -10.97
C ILE A 328 18.40 13.16 -11.98
N TYR A 329 18.86 13.24 -13.24
CA TYR A 329 18.26 14.09 -14.26
C TYR A 329 16.76 13.83 -14.48
N PRO A 330 16.25 12.58 -14.60
CA PRO A 330 14.83 12.32 -14.75
C PRO A 330 13.99 12.91 -13.63
N HIS A 331 14.38 12.67 -12.38
CA HIS A 331 13.67 13.21 -11.22
C HIS A 331 13.75 14.75 -11.13
N ARG A 332 14.91 15.32 -11.42
CA ARG A 332 15.06 16.79 -11.47
C ARG A 332 14.12 17.40 -12.52
N ARG A 333 14.00 16.77 -13.68
CA ARG A 333 13.20 17.24 -14.80
C ARG A 333 11.71 17.14 -14.54
N GLU A 334 11.26 16.04 -13.93
CA GLU A 334 9.85 15.79 -13.62
C GLU A 334 9.41 16.39 -12.27
N GLY A 335 10.32 16.99 -11.50
CA GLY A 335 10.01 17.57 -10.19
C GLY A 335 9.67 16.49 -9.15
N THR A 336 10.27 15.34 -9.27
CA THR A 336 10.03 14.17 -8.42
C THR A 336 11.26 13.84 -7.56
N LEU A 337 11.09 13.01 -6.54
CA LEU A 337 12.15 12.43 -5.72
C LEU A 337 11.99 10.90 -5.68
N PRO A 338 13.06 10.11 -5.88
CA PRO A 338 12.95 8.66 -5.82
C PRO A 338 12.57 8.18 -4.42
N LEU A 339 11.68 7.19 -4.35
CA LEU A 339 11.32 6.46 -3.14
C LEU A 339 11.86 5.04 -3.21
N THR A 340 13.09 4.87 -2.78
CA THR A 340 13.70 3.55 -2.59
C THR A 340 13.02 2.80 -1.44
N ALA A 341 13.37 1.53 -1.21
CA ALA A 341 12.87 0.77 -0.06
C ALA A 341 13.06 1.51 1.28
N ARG A 342 14.18 2.24 1.44
CA ARG A 342 14.43 3.10 2.61
C ARG A 342 13.53 4.33 2.61
N GLY A 343 13.27 4.92 1.45
CA GLY A 343 12.33 6.05 1.31
C GLY A 343 10.91 5.65 1.69
N LEU A 344 10.47 4.47 1.29
CA LEU A 344 9.18 3.91 1.67
C LEU A 344 9.09 3.59 3.18
N ALA A 345 10.21 3.27 3.83
CA ALA A 345 10.26 3.03 5.28
C ALA A 345 10.13 4.30 6.13
N LEU A 346 10.14 5.51 5.53
CA LEU A 346 9.71 6.74 6.20
C LEU A 346 8.21 6.73 6.53
N LEU A 347 7.41 5.95 5.78
CA LEU A 347 5.97 5.85 6.00
C LEU A 347 5.70 4.89 7.16
N SER A 348 4.89 5.32 8.14
CA SER A 348 4.54 4.51 9.31
C SER A 348 3.56 3.38 8.96
N GLU A 349 2.76 3.58 7.91
CA GLU A 349 1.82 2.63 7.36
C GLU A 349 2.02 2.56 5.84
N ARG A 350 1.60 1.51 5.19
CA ARG A 350 1.52 1.46 3.73
C ARG A 350 0.18 2.03 3.29
N PRO A 351 0.11 3.34 3.01
CA PRO A 351 -1.12 3.95 2.55
C PRO A 351 -1.46 3.49 1.13
N ALA A 352 -2.61 3.95 0.65
CA ALA A 352 -3.10 3.75 -0.71
C ALA A 352 -2.03 4.01 -1.79
N ASP A 353 -2.28 3.58 -3.01
CA ASP A 353 -1.36 3.70 -4.15
C ASP A 353 -0.79 5.12 -4.34
N ARG A 354 -1.56 6.14 -3.96
CA ARG A 354 -1.16 7.55 -4.00
C ARG A 354 -1.88 8.37 -2.92
N PHE A 355 -1.19 9.35 -2.35
CA PHE A 355 -1.75 10.23 -1.32
C PHE A 355 -1.07 11.60 -1.29
N ILE A 356 -1.79 12.59 -0.80
CA ILE A 356 -1.30 13.96 -0.67
C ILE A 356 -0.40 14.08 0.56
N VAL A 357 0.68 14.84 0.39
CA VAL A 357 1.63 15.18 1.44
C VAL A 357 1.94 16.68 1.43
N THR A 358 2.45 17.17 2.54
CA THR A 358 3.03 18.51 2.63
C THR A 358 4.54 18.39 2.78
N PHE A 359 5.28 18.95 1.81
CA PHE A 359 6.72 19.16 1.96
C PHE A 359 6.99 20.49 2.66
N VAL A 360 7.94 20.49 3.58
CA VAL A 360 8.32 21.68 4.34
C VAL A 360 9.81 21.94 4.12
N ASP A 361 10.16 23.10 3.60
CA ASP A 361 11.55 23.56 3.57
C ASP A 361 11.97 24.02 4.98
N PRO A 362 12.97 23.40 5.62
CA PRO A 362 13.34 23.72 7.02
C PRO A 362 13.89 25.13 7.18
N ARG A 363 14.34 25.80 6.11
CA ARG A 363 14.98 27.10 6.14
C ARG A 363 14.01 28.25 6.28
N ASN A 364 12.94 28.24 5.53
CA ASN A 364 11.96 29.32 5.47
C ASN A 364 10.56 28.88 5.94
N LYS A 365 10.41 27.61 6.34
CA LYS A 365 9.14 26.99 6.74
C LYS A 365 8.08 27.00 5.64
N GLU A 366 8.49 27.18 4.39
CA GLU A 366 7.61 27.13 3.23
C GLU A 366 6.97 25.74 3.11
N GLN A 367 5.66 25.71 3.01
CA GLN A 367 4.89 24.50 2.81
C GLN A 367 4.56 24.35 1.32
N MET A 368 4.88 23.21 0.77
CA MET A 368 4.65 22.87 -0.63
C MET A 368 3.75 21.66 -0.71
N PRO A 369 2.61 21.73 -1.41
CA PRO A 369 1.77 20.57 -1.64
C PRO A 369 2.50 19.58 -2.55
N GLY A 370 2.39 18.31 -2.22
CA GLY A 370 2.99 17.23 -3.00
C GLY A 370 2.23 15.94 -2.91
N TRP A 371 2.74 14.94 -3.59
CA TRP A 371 2.16 13.61 -3.63
C TRP A 371 3.22 12.55 -3.41
N MET A 372 2.87 11.52 -2.66
CA MET A 372 3.59 10.25 -2.64
C MET A 372 2.88 9.27 -3.56
N VAL A 373 3.66 8.56 -4.37
CA VAL A 373 3.19 7.52 -5.29
C VAL A 373 4.03 6.25 -5.04
N PRO A 374 3.80 5.56 -3.90
CA PRO A 374 4.65 4.45 -3.46
C PRO A 374 4.72 3.28 -4.43
N ALA A 375 3.59 2.95 -5.08
CA ALA A 375 3.50 1.88 -6.07
C ALA A 375 4.42 2.11 -7.28
N GLU A 376 4.67 3.39 -7.63
CA GLU A 376 5.51 3.80 -8.76
C GLU A 376 6.93 4.23 -8.34
N GLY A 377 7.21 4.29 -7.03
CA GLY A 377 8.54 4.54 -6.48
C GLY A 377 8.99 6.00 -6.48
N TYR A 378 8.09 6.97 -6.43
CA TYR A 378 8.47 8.38 -6.35
C TYR A 378 7.51 9.26 -5.53
N ALA A 379 8.04 10.41 -5.11
CA ALA A 379 7.27 11.56 -4.63
C ALA A 379 7.29 12.66 -5.69
N TRP A 380 6.20 13.44 -5.82
CA TRP A 380 6.03 14.53 -6.79
C TRP A 380 5.72 15.85 -6.10
N GLY A 381 6.10 16.99 -6.72
CA GLY A 381 5.78 18.34 -6.25
C GLY A 381 7.00 19.19 -5.90
N LEU A 382 8.22 18.71 -6.19
CA LEU A 382 9.48 19.39 -5.81
C LEU A 382 10.13 20.19 -6.94
N GLY A 383 9.52 20.24 -8.14
CA GLY A 383 10.14 20.88 -9.32
C GLY A 383 10.45 22.36 -9.13
N ASP A 384 9.52 23.14 -8.57
CA ASP A 384 9.72 24.57 -8.29
C ASP A 384 10.77 24.78 -7.21
N TRP A 385 10.80 23.92 -6.21
CA TRP A 385 11.79 23.95 -5.15
C TRP A 385 13.20 23.66 -5.67
N TYR A 386 13.38 22.69 -6.59
CA TYR A 386 14.66 22.43 -7.25
C TYR A 386 15.15 23.66 -8.04
N ARG A 387 14.24 24.30 -8.78
CA ARG A 387 14.57 25.51 -9.55
C ARG A 387 14.92 26.70 -8.67
N LYS A 388 14.13 26.94 -7.62
CA LYS A 388 14.34 28.01 -6.65
C LYS A 388 15.71 27.92 -5.96
N HIS A 389 16.17 26.70 -5.67
CA HIS A 389 17.44 26.48 -5.01
C HIS A 389 18.61 26.17 -5.97
N GLU A 390 18.40 26.29 -7.27
CA GLU A 390 19.40 26.01 -8.31
C GLU A 390 20.10 24.65 -8.12
N LEU A 391 19.34 23.61 -7.73
CA LEU A 391 19.89 22.28 -7.43
C LEU A 391 20.31 21.57 -8.72
N PRO A 392 21.58 21.16 -8.86
CA PRO A 392 22.06 20.43 -10.02
C PRO A 392 21.74 18.94 -9.93
N VAL A 393 21.92 18.24 -11.05
CA VAL A 393 22.01 16.77 -11.06
C VAL A 393 23.15 16.32 -10.14
N GLY A 394 22.93 15.28 -9.37
CA GLY A 394 23.89 14.79 -8.37
C GLY A 394 23.78 15.50 -7.01
N ALA A 395 22.91 16.51 -6.83
CA ALA A 395 22.66 17.14 -5.54
C ALA A 395 22.15 16.10 -4.52
N VAL A 396 22.60 16.22 -3.26
CA VAL A 396 22.14 15.35 -2.17
C VAL A 396 20.90 15.97 -1.55
N ILE A 397 19.77 15.31 -1.75
CA ILE A 397 18.47 15.69 -1.21
C ILE A 397 18.20 14.89 0.06
N GLU A 398 17.78 15.57 1.12
CA GLU A 398 17.40 14.98 2.39
C GLU A 398 15.87 15.00 2.51
N LEU A 399 15.27 13.86 2.82
CA LEU A 399 13.87 13.74 3.17
C LEU A 399 13.75 13.20 4.59
N ARG A 400 13.01 13.89 5.45
CA ARG A 400 12.75 13.49 6.85
C ARG A 400 11.28 13.51 7.13
N ARG A 401 10.84 12.67 8.06
CA ARG A 401 9.49 12.75 8.61
C ARG A 401 9.31 14.08 9.34
N GLY A 402 8.18 14.74 9.15
CA GLY A 402 7.78 15.93 9.91
C GLY A 402 7.00 15.59 11.16
N ASP A 403 6.67 16.61 11.95
CA ASP A 403 5.95 16.46 13.21
C ASP A 403 4.45 16.15 13.02
N ALA A 404 3.85 16.61 11.93
CA ALA A 404 2.47 16.34 11.59
C ALA A 404 2.34 15.12 10.64
N PRO A 405 1.23 14.37 10.70
CA PRO A 405 0.95 13.29 9.77
C PRO A 405 1.08 13.75 8.31
N PHE A 406 1.63 12.89 7.45
CA PHE A 406 1.81 13.16 6.01
C PHE A 406 2.59 14.45 5.68
N THR A 407 3.37 14.94 6.65
CA THR A 407 4.28 16.07 6.48
C THR A 407 5.70 15.56 6.43
N PHE A 408 6.46 16.05 5.45
CA PHE A 408 7.87 15.68 5.25
C PHE A 408 8.72 16.93 5.11
N VAL A 409 9.82 16.96 5.86
CA VAL A 409 10.82 18.02 5.75
C VAL A 409 11.77 17.65 4.62
N VAL A 410 11.84 18.50 3.58
CA VAL A 410 12.74 18.34 2.45
C VAL A 410 13.85 19.38 2.51
N GLY A 411 15.09 18.90 2.46
CA GLY A 411 16.29 19.72 2.50
C GLY A 411 17.35 19.25 1.53
N TYR A 412 18.45 19.95 1.47
CA TYR A 412 19.67 19.54 0.77
C TYR A 412 20.88 19.89 1.59
N GLN A 413 21.99 19.20 1.38
CA GLN A 413 23.24 19.50 2.06
C GLN A 413 23.85 20.77 1.48
N GLU A 414 23.94 21.83 2.31
CA GLU A 414 24.51 23.12 1.92
C GLU A 414 26.04 23.10 1.97
N ARG A 415 26.65 23.87 1.06
CA ARG A 415 28.06 24.23 1.12
C ARG A 415 28.25 25.68 0.70
N LYS A 416 29.40 26.25 1.06
CA LYS A 416 29.77 27.57 0.50
C LYS A 416 29.80 27.48 -1.02
N ARG A 417 29.24 28.49 -1.68
CA ARG A 417 29.24 28.59 -3.14
C ARG A 417 30.66 28.50 -3.67
N LYS A 418 30.94 27.43 -4.41
CA LYS A 418 32.25 27.14 -4.99
C LYS A 418 32.10 26.92 -6.48
N SER A 419 33.01 27.54 -7.24
CA SER A 419 33.07 27.34 -8.68
C SER A 419 33.87 26.09 -8.99
N ASP A 420 33.29 25.18 -9.73
CA ASP A 420 33.90 23.94 -10.17
C ASP A 420 33.78 23.79 -11.69
N TRP A 421 34.66 22.98 -12.27
CA TRP A 421 34.56 22.55 -13.64
C TRP A 421 33.57 21.38 -13.74
N ILE A 422 32.49 21.56 -14.48
CA ILE A 422 31.41 20.60 -14.59
C ILE A 422 31.20 20.15 -16.03
N ARG A 423 30.66 18.97 -16.22
CA ARG A 423 30.24 18.46 -17.52
C ARG A 423 28.92 19.10 -17.88
N GLU A 424 28.82 19.57 -19.13
CA GLU A 424 27.58 20.08 -19.70
C GLU A 424 27.25 19.24 -20.95
N ALA A 425 26.03 18.69 -21.00
CA ALA A 425 25.52 17.98 -22.15
C ALA A 425 24.87 18.94 -23.15
N ARG A 426 25.15 18.75 -24.42
CA ARG A 426 24.55 19.45 -25.56
C ARG A 426 24.14 18.44 -26.62
N VAL A 427 23.22 18.82 -27.47
CA VAL A 427 22.82 18.02 -28.64
C VAL A 427 23.39 18.65 -29.89
N PHE A 428 24.09 17.86 -30.69
CA PHE A 428 24.60 18.26 -31.99
C PHE A 428 24.40 17.13 -32.98
N GLY A 429 23.73 17.42 -34.09
CA GLY A 429 23.44 16.41 -35.12
C GLY A 429 22.65 15.20 -34.62
N GLY A 430 21.70 15.40 -33.67
CA GLY A 430 20.91 14.32 -33.06
C GLY A 430 21.69 13.43 -32.08
N ARG A 431 22.88 13.85 -31.59
CA ARG A 431 23.72 13.08 -30.68
C ARG A 431 24.10 13.92 -29.48
N LEU A 432 24.26 13.26 -28.32
CA LEU A 432 24.83 13.89 -27.14
C LEU A 432 26.32 14.12 -27.34
N ILE A 433 26.76 15.35 -27.06
CA ILE A 433 28.15 15.74 -26.92
C ILE A 433 28.32 16.41 -25.56
N PHE A 434 29.52 16.34 -25.01
CA PHE A 434 29.82 16.91 -23.71
C PHE A 434 30.93 17.94 -23.80
N SER A 435 30.80 19.00 -22.99
CA SER A 435 31.80 20.03 -22.81
C SER A 435 32.05 20.29 -21.34
N ILE A 436 33.16 20.93 -21.01
CA ILE A 436 33.45 21.35 -19.64
C ILE A 436 33.13 22.83 -19.52
N GLN A 437 32.30 23.18 -18.53
CA GLN A 437 31.91 24.55 -18.20
C GLN A 437 32.23 24.88 -16.76
N ARG A 438 32.44 26.16 -16.47
CA ARG A 438 32.68 26.61 -15.11
C ARG A 438 31.37 27.11 -14.51
N LYS A 439 30.84 26.38 -13.52
CA LYS A 439 29.60 26.78 -12.81
C LYS A 439 29.82 26.72 -11.29
N ALA A 440 28.99 27.43 -10.54
CA ALA A 440 29.08 27.51 -9.09
C ALA A 440 27.77 27.11 -8.45
N TYR A 441 27.82 26.15 -7.53
CA TYR A 441 26.68 25.68 -6.76
C TYR A 441 26.92 25.85 -5.25
N ASN A 442 25.83 26.01 -4.49
CA ASN A 442 25.83 26.19 -3.03
C ASN A 442 25.39 24.93 -2.28
N CYS A 443 25.37 23.78 -2.95
CA CYS A 443 24.99 22.49 -2.37
C CYS A 443 26.10 21.45 -2.54
N HIS A 444 26.09 20.41 -1.70
CA HIS A 444 26.87 19.21 -1.93
C HIS A 444 26.25 18.40 -3.07
N TYR A 445 27.10 17.86 -3.92
CA TYR A 445 26.73 17.00 -5.05
C TYR A 445 27.84 16.00 -5.35
N ASP A 446 27.46 14.85 -5.91
CA ASP A 446 28.41 13.92 -6.50
C ASP A 446 28.88 14.47 -7.87
N LYS A 447 30.17 14.81 -7.96
CA LYS A 447 30.76 15.34 -9.19
C LYS A 447 30.74 14.37 -10.37
N HIS A 448 30.63 13.06 -10.12
CA HIS A 448 30.57 12.04 -11.15
C HIS A 448 29.14 11.88 -11.70
N LEU A 449 28.12 12.15 -10.90
CA LEU A 449 26.74 12.21 -11.35
C LEU A 449 26.40 13.56 -12.01
N LEU A 450 27.15 14.61 -11.70
CA LEU A 450 26.86 15.95 -12.19
C LEU A 450 27.16 16.06 -13.70
N ILE A 451 26.08 16.12 -14.46
CA ILE A 451 26.04 16.54 -15.86
C ILE A 451 24.94 17.58 -15.98
N ASP A 452 25.33 18.81 -16.31
CA ASP A 452 24.37 19.89 -16.48
C ASP A 452 23.77 19.88 -17.89
N GLU A 453 22.58 20.42 -18.03
CA GLU A 453 21.92 20.55 -19.33
C GLU A 453 22.26 21.89 -19.97
N GLY A 454 22.75 21.86 -21.22
CA GLY A 454 22.99 23.08 -22.00
C GLY A 454 21.69 23.71 -22.49
N VAL A 455 20.87 22.92 -23.21
CA VAL A 455 19.56 23.34 -23.71
C VAL A 455 18.55 22.20 -23.45
N ALA A 456 17.66 22.40 -22.48
CA ALA A 456 16.68 21.39 -22.07
C ALA A 456 15.77 20.92 -23.23
N ALA A 457 15.33 21.84 -24.08
CA ALA A 457 14.46 21.53 -25.21
C ALA A 457 15.12 20.59 -26.24
N ASP A 458 16.44 20.63 -26.38
CA ASP A 458 17.16 19.75 -27.30
C ASP A 458 17.23 18.32 -26.71
N LEU A 459 17.42 18.18 -25.40
CA LEU A 459 17.36 16.89 -24.73
C LEU A 459 15.93 16.30 -24.77
N ASP A 460 14.90 17.16 -24.62
CA ASP A 460 13.49 16.74 -24.73
C ASP A 460 13.17 16.11 -26.10
N ARG A 461 13.74 16.63 -27.19
CA ARG A 461 13.58 16.06 -28.53
C ARG A 461 14.16 14.64 -28.62
N LEU A 462 15.34 14.40 -28.01
CA LEU A 462 15.94 13.07 -28.04
C LEU A 462 15.13 12.03 -27.26
N TRP A 463 14.32 12.45 -26.27
CA TRP A 463 13.39 11.57 -25.56
C TRP A 463 12.21 11.10 -26.45
N THR A 464 11.81 11.90 -27.42
CA THR A 464 10.63 11.67 -28.25
C THR A 464 10.96 11.08 -29.62
N GLU A 465 12.24 10.96 -29.98
CA GLU A 465 12.64 10.40 -31.26
C GLU A 465 12.51 8.86 -31.32
N PRO A 466 11.78 8.30 -32.32
CA PRO A 466 11.47 6.86 -32.37
C PRO A 466 12.69 5.95 -32.56
N ASN A 467 13.84 6.47 -32.97
CA ASN A 467 15.06 5.69 -33.19
C ASN A 467 15.78 5.25 -31.89
N THR A 468 15.35 5.78 -30.74
CA THR A 468 15.97 5.44 -29.43
C THR A 468 15.44 4.14 -28.85
N GLU A 469 14.25 3.68 -29.23
CA GLU A 469 13.61 2.48 -28.67
C GLU A 469 14.24 1.16 -29.16
N ASN A 470 14.80 1.15 -30.37
CA ASN A 470 15.34 -0.07 -30.99
C ASN A 470 16.86 -0.26 -30.78
N GLU A 471 17.56 0.71 -30.23
CA GLU A 471 19.00 0.63 -30.02
C GLU A 471 19.30 -0.03 -28.66
N SER A 472 20.17 -1.06 -28.67
CA SER A 472 20.58 -1.73 -27.44
C SER A 472 21.29 -0.76 -26.48
N LEU A 473 21.24 -1.06 -25.16
CA LEU A 473 21.98 -0.28 -24.17
C LEU A 473 23.47 -0.29 -24.47
N PHE A 474 24.02 -1.44 -24.85
CA PHE A 474 25.41 -1.58 -25.26
C PHE A 474 25.79 -0.64 -26.41
N ASP A 475 25.02 -0.66 -27.53
CA ASP A 475 25.30 0.22 -28.67
C ASP A 475 25.22 1.70 -28.28
N TYR A 476 24.29 2.04 -27.38
CA TYR A 476 24.21 3.40 -26.88
C TYR A 476 25.41 3.79 -26.02
N LEU A 477 25.87 2.91 -25.14
CA LEU A 477 27.08 3.12 -24.34
C LEU A 477 28.33 3.29 -25.20
N THR A 478 28.48 2.52 -26.28
CA THR A 478 29.62 2.66 -27.22
C THR A 478 29.64 4.00 -27.94
N LYS A 479 28.51 4.70 -28.04
CA LYS A 479 28.45 6.07 -28.60
C LYS A 479 28.73 7.13 -27.55
N LEU A 480 28.22 6.95 -26.30
CA LEU A 480 28.38 7.90 -25.22
C LEU A 480 29.80 7.90 -24.63
N PHE A 481 30.41 6.72 -24.52
CA PHE A 481 31.70 6.57 -23.86
C PHE A 481 32.79 7.42 -24.51
N PRO A 482 33.03 7.37 -25.84
CA PRO A 482 34.04 8.21 -26.50
C PRO A 482 33.80 9.71 -26.30
N GLU A 483 32.55 10.16 -26.26
CA GLU A 483 32.23 11.57 -26.05
C GLU A 483 32.58 12.05 -24.62
N LEU A 484 32.32 11.22 -23.62
CA LEU A 484 32.75 11.48 -22.23
C LEU A 484 34.27 11.38 -22.07
N ALA A 485 34.90 10.44 -22.74
CA ALA A 485 36.35 10.20 -22.70
C ALA A 485 37.16 11.41 -23.21
N LYS A 486 36.61 12.19 -24.16
CA LYS A 486 37.23 13.44 -24.65
C LYS A 486 37.46 14.50 -23.54
N LEU A 487 36.66 14.42 -22.46
CA LEU A 487 36.75 15.34 -21.34
C LEU A 487 37.91 15.00 -20.37
N SER A 488 38.52 13.84 -20.53
CA SER A 488 39.64 13.34 -19.73
C SER A 488 40.91 13.27 -20.56
N GLY A 489 42.01 13.84 -20.12
CA GLY A 489 43.28 13.74 -20.83
C GLY A 489 43.82 12.29 -20.95
N GLN A 490 43.28 11.35 -20.18
CA GLN A 490 43.65 9.94 -20.18
C GLN A 490 42.57 9.04 -20.81
N GLY A 491 41.50 9.60 -21.35
CA GLY A 491 40.38 8.85 -21.90
C GLY A 491 39.55 8.07 -20.87
N LEU A 492 39.70 8.41 -19.58
CA LEU A 492 39.02 7.75 -18.47
C LEU A 492 37.57 8.24 -18.34
N VAL A 493 36.64 7.30 -18.15
CA VAL A 493 35.22 7.60 -17.86
C VAL A 493 34.82 6.86 -16.57
N GLN A 494 34.25 7.61 -15.63
CA GLN A 494 33.76 7.06 -14.39
C GLN A 494 32.35 6.46 -14.60
N ALA A 495 32.09 5.26 -14.06
CA ALA A 495 30.84 4.53 -14.24
C ALA A 495 29.58 5.35 -13.89
N LYS A 496 29.59 6.11 -12.78
CA LYS A 496 28.51 7.03 -12.39
C LYS A 496 28.26 8.11 -13.46
N SER A 497 29.34 8.61 -14.14
CA SER A 497 29.18 9.61 -15.20
C SER A 497 28.51 9.01 -16.44
N LEU A 498 28.81 7.76 -16.75
CA LEU A 498 28.16 7.05 -17.84
C LEU A 498 26.67 6.78 -17.52
N TYR A 499 26.36 6.32 -16.30
CA TYR A 499 25.00 6.18 -15.81
C TYR A 499 24.23 7.51 -15.90
N SER A 500 24.81 8.62 -15.42
CA SER A 500 24.18 9.93 -15.50
C SER A 500 23.93 10.39 -16.93
N ALA A 501 24.89 10.13 -17.84
CA ALA A 501 24.75 10.46 -19.27
C ALA A 501 23.65 9.66 -19.97
N VAL A 502 23.49 8.37 -19.65
CA VAL A 502 22.37 7.54 -20.14
C VAL A 502 21.04 8.16 -19.71
N ASN A 503 20.91 8.55 -18.46
CA ASN A 503 19.68 9.07 -17.90
C ASN A 503 19.29 10.49 -18.41
N LEU A 504 20.10 11.14 -19.24
CA LEU A 504 19.73 12.38 -19.93
C LEU A 504 18.66 12.16 -21.01
N THR A 505 18.64 10.99 -21.65
CA THR A 505 17.76 10.69 -22.78
C THR A 505 17.03 9.35 -22.69
N ARG A 506 17.40 8.49 -21.73
CA ARG A 506 16.79 7.16 -21.51
C ARG A 506 16.77 6.87 -20.03
N ARG A 507 15.66 6.34 -19.52
CA ARG A 507 15.60 5.91 -18.11
C ARG A 507 16.21 4.52 -17.95
N CYS A 508 17.31 4.44 -17.20
CA CYS A 508 17.98 3.17 -16.95
C CYS A 508 18.57 3.17 -15.51
N GLY A 509 18.43 2.07 -14.79
CA GLY A 509 19.09 1.88 -13.49
C GLY A 509 20.62 1.81 -13.61
N ALA A 510 21.32 1.92 -12.50
CA ALA A 510 22.78 1.82 -12.46
C ALA A 510 23.23 0.37 -12.73
N VAL A 511 22.50 -0.62 -12.21
CA VAL A 511 22.83 -2.05 -12.37
C VAL A 511 22.91 -2.48 -13.85
N PRO A 512 21.91 -2.23 -14.71
CA PRO A 512 22.02 -2.57 -16.14
C PRO A 512 23.19 -1.88 -16.84
N VAL A 513 23.43 -0.58 -16.57
CA VAL A 513 24.55 0.16 -17.17
C VAL A 513 25.89 -0.46 -16.76
N PHE A 514 26.07 -0.79 -15.49
CA PHE A 514 27.31 -1.38 -14.98
C PHE A 514 27.50 -2.83 -15.44
N ALA A 515 26.40 -3.58 -15.64
CA ALA A 515 26.45 -4.92 -16.19
C ALA A 515 26.99 -4.92 -17.63
N GLU A 516 26.56 -3.96 -18.46
CA GLU A 516 27.12 -3.85 -19.84
C GLU A 516 28.62 -3.52 -19.84
N LEU A 517 29.11 -2.69 -18.88
CA LEU A 517 30.54 -2.42 -18.75
C LEU A 517 31.34 -3.69 -18.44
N THR A 518 30.78 -4.62 -17.68
CA THR A 518 31.47 -5.85 -17.30
C THR A 518 31.38 -6.94 -18.35
N ARG A 519 30.24 -7.03 -19.05
CA ARG A 519 29.98 -8.08 -20.05
C ARG A 519 30.78 -7.92 -21.32
N HIS A 520 31.17 -6.70 -21.69
CA HIS A 520 31.83 -6.42 -22.96
C HIS A 520 33.31 -6.11 -22.77
N ALA A 521 34.19 -6.83 -23.47
CA ALA A 521 35.65 -6.71 -23.37
C ALA A 521 36.17 -5.34 -23.82
N CYS A 522 35.43 -4.60 -24.63
CA CYS A 522 35.78 -3.26 -25.07
C CYS A 522 35.79 -2.21 -23.94
N PHE A 523 35.13 -2.47 -22.83
CA PHE A 523 35.22 -1.64 -21.62
C PHE A 523 36.21 -2.25 -20.64
N ASP A 524 37.30 -1.58 -20.33
CA ASP A 524 38.34 -2.09 -19.44
C ASP A 524 38.43 -1.31 -18.13
N PRO A 525 38.28 -1.97 -16.94
CA PRO A 525 38.31 -1.31 -15.65
C PRO A 525 39.75 -0.87 -15.28
N VAL A 526 39.87 0.37 -14.86
CA VAL A 526 41.14 0.94 -14.40
C VAL A 526 41.21 1.03 -12.88
N GLY A 527 40.07 0.92 -12.18
CA GLY A 527 39.90 1.04 -10.74
C GLY A 527 39.22 2.35 -10.32
N ASP A 528 38.77 2.41 -9.07
CA ASP A 528 38.02 3.54 -8.52
C ASP A 528 36.78 3.92 -9.38
N GLY A 529 36.08 2.91 -9.97
CA GLY A 529 34.94 3.10 -10.85
C GLY A 529 35.29 3.71 -12.21
N ASN A 530 36.57 3.83 -12.59
CA ASN A 530 36.99 4.36 -13.87
C ASN A 530 37.23 3.26 -14.91
N TRP A 531 36.88 3.57 -16.15
CA TRP A 531 36.92 2.68 -17.30
C TRP A 531 37.58 3.34 -18.50
N VAL A 532 38.15 2.54 -19.40
CA VAL A 532 38.62 2.92 -20.73
C VAL A 532 37.84 2.12 -21.79
N TYR A 533 37.82 2.64 -23.03
CA TYR A 533 37.13 2.01 -24.14
C TYR A 533 38.12 1.68 -25.27
N ASP A 534 38.00 0.44 -25.78
CA ASP A 534 38.76 -0.04 -26.91
C ASP A 534 37.81 -0.60 -27.98
N ASP A 535 37.56 0.16 -29.04
CA ASP A 535 36.67 -0.22 -30.12
C ASP A 535 37.07 -1.51 -30.84
N SER A 536 38.36 -1.88 -30.83
CA SER A 536 38.84 -3.12 -31.46
C SER A 536 38.29 -4.38 -30.81
N LEU A 537 37.84 -4.29 -29.56
CA LEU A 537 37.27 -5.40 -28.77
C LEU A 537 35.73 -5.38 -28.70
N ARG A 538 35.08 -4.52 -29.49
CA ARG A 538 33.64 -4.33 -29.46
C ARG A 538 32.82 -5.61 -29.69
N SER A 539 33.32 -6.53 -30.50
CA SER A 539 32.65 -7.80 -30.81
C SER A 539 32.84 -8.90 -29.73
N VAL A 540 33.67 -8.66 -28.72
CA VAL A 540 34.02 -9.65 -27.71
C VAL A 540 33.09 -9.50 -26.52
N ILE A 541 32.28 -10.53 -26.25
CA ILE A 541 31.31 -10.58 -25.15
C ILE A 541 31.64 -11.75 -24.23
N TYR A 542 31.63 -11.54 -22.94
CA TYR A 542 31.71 -12.59 -21.93
C TYR A 542 30.34 -13.23 -21.74
N ASN A 543 30.27 -14.57 -21.77
CA ASN A 543 29.01 -15.30 -21.61
C ASN A 543 28.71 -15.62 -20.14
N THR A 544 29.75 -15.64 -19.29
CA THR A 544 29.60 -15.91 -17.86
C THR A 544 30.46 -14.94 -17.02
N PRO A 545 30.07 -14.67 -15.77
CA PRO A 545 30.89 -13.89 -14.85
C PRO A 545 32.28 -14.49 -14.58
N GLU A 546 32.42 -15.82 -14.69
CA GLU A 546 33.68 -16.55 -14.53
C GLU A 546 34.66 -16.23 -15.68
N GLU A 547 34.18 -16.20 -16.94
CA GLU A 547 34.98 -15.79 -18.10
C GLU A 547 35.54 -14.36 -17.92
N MET A 548 34.67 -13.45 -17.43
CA MET A 548 35.07 -12.07 -17.11
C MET A 548 36.19 -12.03 -16.05
N SER A 549 36.12 -12.90 -15.04
CA SER A 549 37.13 -12.94 -13.95
C SER A 549 38.50 -13.34 -14.40
N GLN A 550 38.63 -14.05 -15.52
CA GLN A 550 39.88 -14.51 -16.14
C GLN A 550 40.51 -13.48 -17.07
N ARG A 551 40.00 -12.27 -17.12
CA ARG A 551 40.45 -11.17 -17.97
C ARG A 551 41.93 -10.85 -17.72
N PRO A 552 42.82 -10.82 -18.74
CA PRO A 552 44.22 -10.44 -18.56
C PRO A 552 44.34 -8.99 -18.08
N SER A 553 45.08 -8.77 -17.02
CA SER A 553 45.31 -7.43 -16.43
C SER A 553 46.38 -6.59 -17.17
N SER A 554 46.54 -6.80 -18.48
CA SER A 554 47.65 -6.30 -19.26
C SER A 554 47.82 -4.77 -19.34
N ARG A 555 46.74 -4.01 -19.15
CA ARG A 555 46.80 -2.53 -19.15
C ARG A 555 46.87 -1.90 -17.75
N ARG A 556 46.63 -2.66 -16.67
CA ARG A 556 46.74 -2.15 -15.30
C ARG A 556 48.18 -1.72 -14.94
N GLN A 557 49.18 -2.43 -15.45
CA GLN A 557 50.58 -2.14 -15.13
C GLN A 557 51.12 -0.90 -15.85
N ASP A 558 50.75 -0.69 -17.10
CA ASP A 558 51.25 0.44 -17.90
C ASP A 558 50.68 1.79 -17.42
N LEU A 559 49.40 1.85 -17.05
CA LEU A 559 48.76 3.07 -16.52
C LEU A 559 49.24 3.43 -15.10
N ILE A 560 49.61 2.43 -14.28
CA ILE A 560 50.17 2.67 -12.94
C ILE A 560 51.63 3.17 -13.05
N VAL A 561 52.39 2.67 -14.00
CA VAL A 561 53.78 3.12 -14.25
C VAL A 561 53.79 4.56 -14.73
N ASP A 562 52.89 4.96 -15.65
CA ASP A 562 52.80 6.35 -16.10
C ASP A 562 52.35 7.32 -14.98
N ARG A 563 51.51 6.89 -14.04
CA ARG A 563 51.15 7.69 -12.85
C ARG A 563 52.32 7.95 -11.91
N VAL A 564 53.18 6.96 -11.69
CA VAL A 564 54.37 7.10 -10.82
C VAL A 564 55.37 8.07 -11.42
N TYR A 565 55.55 8.07 -12.74
CA TYR A 565 56.45 9.01 -13.41
C TYR A 565 55.89 10.44 -13.54
N ALA A 566 54.58 10.62 -13.69
CA ALA A 566 53.95 11.96 -13.77
C ALA A 566 53.95 12.71 -12.43
N TYR A 567 53.99 12.04 -11.28
CA TYR A 567 54.07 12.65 -9.94
C TYR A 567 55.51 12.89 -9.47
N GLY A 568 56.49 12.21 -10.07
CA GLY A 568 57.92 12.32 -9.70
C GLY A 568 58.66 13.52 -10.29
N THR A 569 58.12 14.23 -11.29
CA THR A 569 58.83 15.33 -11.99
C THR A 569 58.39 16.74 -11.59
N HIS A 570 57.52 16.90 -10.59
CA HIS A 570 57.07 18.23 -10.14
C HIS A 570 57.50 18.64 -8.72
N ASN A 571 58.42 17.89 -8.09
CA ASN A 571 58.94 18.24 -6.73
C ASN A 571 60.43 18.58 -6.69
N ASN A 572 61.01 19.08 -7.77
CA ASN A 572 62.35 19.71 -7.70
C ASN A 572 62.33 20.97 -8.58
N GLU A 573 61.86 22.11 -8.02
CA GLU A 573 62.40 23.43 -8.25
C GLU A 573 61.63 24.43 -7.38
N VAL A 574 62.35 24.85 -6.27
CA VAL A 574 62.29 26.07 -5.43
C VAL A 574 60.97 26.43 -4.76
#